data_f917b417be90c2938f749a3d2a2e6e02
#
_entry.id   f917b417be90c2938f749a3d2a2e6e02
#
_cell.length_a   1.000
_cell.length_b   1.000
_cell.length_c   1.000
_cell.angle_alpha   90.00
_cell.angle_beta   90.00
_cell.angle_gamma   90.00
#
_symmetry.space_group_name_H-M   'P 1'
#
loop_
_entity.id
_entity.type
_entity.pdbx_description
1 polymer ?
#
loop_
_entity_poly.entity_id
_entity_poly.type
_entity_poly.pdbx_seq_one_letter_code
_entity_poly.pdbx_strand_id
1 'polypeptide(L)'
;MGWMKDETGLDKRDANYRALTPLSHLRRAAKVFPKKTALVYGDFRASYTQYHDRCTRLASGLAQLGVTSGDVVATLLPNIPAQAEAHFGIPACGAVLNTINTRLDKGTIAYIFDHGEAKVALVDTQFLPSVEAAIAEMESDGPLIIEVPDAAADYPASGRYQTYDALLESGDAAFEWIMPADEWESLALNYTSGTTG
;
A
#
# COMPACT_ATOMS: atom_id res chain seq x y z
N MET A 1 21.96 44.90 -3.43
CA MET A 1 22.13 44.41 -2.06
C MET A 1 21.23 43.19 -1.89
N GLY A 2 21.82 42.01 -1.97
CA GLY A 2 21.07 40.78 -1.77
C GLY A 2 20.59 40.65 -0.33
N TRP A 3 19.35 40.37 -0.12
CA TRP A 3 18.83 39.97 1.17
C TRP A 3 19.49 38.65 1.54
N MET A 4 20.58 38.66 2.26
CA MET A 4 21.03 37.46 2.96
C MET A 4 20.05 37.21 4.10
N LYS A 5 19.21 36.20 3.95
CA LYS A 5 18.41 35.72 5.06
C LYS A 5 19.36 35.12 6.08
N ASP A 6 19.35 35.68 7.28
CA ASP A 6 20.00 35.04 8.41
C ASP A 6 19.13 33.85 8.83
N GLU A 7 19.56 32.64 8.52
CA GLU A 7 18.90 31.39 8.87
C GLU A 7 19.45 30.77 10.16
N THR A 8 20.27 31.53 10.90
CA THR A 8 20.85 31.08 12.17
C THR A 8 19.73 30.72 13.16
N GLY A 9 19.72 29.48 13.62
CA GLY A 9 18.72 28.98 14.57
C GLY A 9 17.36 28.57 13.94
N LEU A 10 17.25 28.59 12.59
CA LEU A 10 16.07 28.13 11.85
C LEU A 10 16.21 26.71 11.33
N ASP A 11 17.08 25.90 11.93
CA ASP A 11 17.23 24.50 11.58
C ASP A 11 15.89 23.74 11.70
N LYS A 12 15.72 22.73 10.87
CA LYS A 12 14.58 21.82 10.95
C LYS A 12 14.50 21.17 12.32
N ARG A 13 13.37 21.30 13.02
CA ARG A 13 13.06 20.70 14.32
C ARG A 13 11.63 20.24 14.34
N ASP A 14 11.28 19.30 15.20
CA ASP A 14 9.91 18.78 15.36
C ASP A 14 8.87 19.87 15.59
N ALA A 15 9.28 21.03 16.13
CA ALA A 15 8.40 22.16 16.39
C ALA A 15 8.09 23.02 15.16
N ASN A 16 8.93 23.02 14.13
CA ASN A 16 8.80 23.91 12.97
C ASN A 16 8.86 23.21 11.61
N TYR A 17 9.11 21.90 11.58
CA TYR A 17 9.17 21.11 10.35
C TYR A 17 8.44 19.77 10.51
N ARG A 18 7.70 19.41 9.50
CA ARG A 18 7.16 18.08 9.30
C ARG A 18 7.12 17.79 7.81
N ALA A 19 7.66 16.65 7.38
CA ALA A 19 7.61 16.22 6.00
C ALA A 19 6.17 16.14 5.48
N LEU A 20 5.92 16.68 4.28
CA LEU A 20 4.63 16.53 3.60
C LEU A 20 4.47 15.09 3.12
N THR A 21 3.33 14.50 3.44
CA THR A 21 3.01 13.13 3.02
C THR A 21 1.51 12.95 2.86
N PRO A 22 1.05 12.15 1.89
CA PRO A 22 -0.36 11.77 1.74
C PRO A 22 -0.96 11.16 3.02
N LEU A 23 -0.14 10.46 3.83
CA LEU A 23 -0.58 9.84 5.09
C LEU A 23 -1.24 10.85 6.04
N SER A 24 -0.76 12.10 6.05
CA SER A 24 -1.31 13.17 6.86
C SER A 24 -2.75 13.50 6.51
N HIS A 25 -3.16 13.31 5.27
CA HIS A 25 -4.52 13.62 4.81
C HIS A 25 -5.54 12.64 5.41
N LEU A 26 -5.27 11.33 5.37
CA LEU A 26 -6.19 10.34 5.94
C LEU A 26 -6.26 10.48 7.47
N ARG A 27 -5.12 10.65 8.16
CA ARG A 27 -5.10 10.90 9.62
C ARG A 27 -5.91 12.13 9.99
N ARG A 28 -5.77 13.21 9.23
CA ARG A 28 -6.56 14.43 9.45
C ARG A 28 -8.04 14.19 9.18
N ALA A 29 -8.39 13.53 8.07
CA ALA A 29 -9.78 13.26 7.70
C ALA A 29 -10.48 12.38 8.75
N ALA A 30 -9.82 11.34 9.25
CA ALA A 30 -10.34 10.48 10.32
C ALA A 30 -10.60 11.25 11.63
N LYS A 31 -9.74 12.24 11.94
CA LYS A 31 -9.90 13.08 13.14
C LYS A 31 -11.01 14.14 12.98
N VAL A 32 -11.12 14.77 11.80
CA VAL A 32 -12.02 15.93 11.58
C VAL A 32 -13.41 15.48 11.12
N PHE A 33 -13.48 14.41 10.34
CA PHE A 33 -14.71 13.89 9.74
C PHE A 33 -14.94 12.40 10.06
N PRO A 34 -14.83 11.94 11.32
CA PRO A 34 -14.76 10.54 11.70
C PRO A 34 -15.90 9.68 11.14
N LYS A 35 -17.12 10.23 11.14
CA LYS A 35 -18.35 9.53 10.75
C LYS A 35 -18.74 9.72 9.27
N LYS A 36 -18.03 10.62 8.54
CA LYS A 36 -18.33 10.84 7.12
C LYS A 36 -17.89 9.64 6.30
N THR A 37 -18.71 9.22 5.34
CA THR A 37 -18.38 8.14 4.40
C THR A 37 -17.14 8.50 3.59
N ALA A 38 -16.15 7.62 3.60
CA ALA A 38 -14.89 7.73 2.88
C ALA A 38 -14.85 6.80 1.66
N LEU A 39 -15.31 5.56 1.80
CA LEU A 39 -15.32 4.56 0.75
C LEU A 39 -16.73 4.03 0.50
N VAL A 40 -17.02 3.81 -0.79
CA VAL A 40 -18.26 3.22 -1.28
C VAL A 40 -17.90 2.21 -2.38
N TYR A 41 -18.30 0.95 -2.19
CA TYR A 41 -18.12 -0.11 -3.18
C TYR A 41 -19.26 -1.11 -3.10
N GLY A 42 -20.11 -1.19 -4.11
CA GLY A 42 -21.35 -1.96 -4.00
C GLY A 42 -22.15 -1.55 -2.76
N ASP A 43 -22.42 -2.49 -1.88
CA ASP A 43 -23.08 -2.26 -0.58
C ASP A 43 -22.10 -1.92 0.55
N PHE A 44 -20.79 -2.09 0.32
CA PHE A 44 -19.77 -1.74 1.29
C PHE A 44 -19.71 -0.23 1.49
N ARG A 45 -19.68 0.18 2.75
CA ARG A 45 -19.49 1.58 3.17
C ARG A 45 -18.51 1.64 4.33
N ALA A 46 -17.51 2.51 4.23
CA ALA A 46 -16.62 2.80 5.34
C ALA A 46 -16.56 4.28 5.61
N SER A 47 -16.63 4.66 6.87
CA SER A 47 -16.34 6.02 7.33
C SER A 47 -14.83 6.28 7.32
N TYR A 48 -14.41 7.56 7.46
CA TYR A 48 -12.99 7.89 7.58
C TYR A 48 -12.32 7.22 8.78
N THR A 49 -13.02 7.02 9.89
CA THR A 49 -12.48 6.27 11.04
C THR A 49 -12.26 4.80 10.68
N GLN A 50 -13.24 4.15 10.06
CA GLN A 50 -13.10 2.76 9.64
C GLN A 50 -12.01 2.58 8.57
N TYR A 51 -11.94 3.50 7.62
CA TYR A 51 -10.89 3.47 6.60
C TYR A 51 -9.49 3.60 7.22
N HIS A 52 -9.31 4.54 8.16
CA HIS A 52 -8.06 4.71 8.89
C HIS A 52 -7.72 3.46 9.72
N ASP A 53 -8.67 2.87 10.44
CA ASP A 53 -8.47 1.65 11.22
C ASP A 53 -8.01 0.49 10.33
N ARG A 54 -8.67 0.26 9.20
CA ARG A 54 -8.29 -0.79 8.24
C ARG A 54 -6.89 -0.57 7.66
N CYS A 55 -6.53 0.67 7.31
CA CYS A 55 -5.15 1.00 6.89
C CYS A 55 -4.14 0.76 8.00
N THR A 56 -4.48 1.05 9.26
CA THR A 56 -3.60 0.81 10.42
C THR A 56 -3.38 -0.69 10.63
N ARG A 57 -4.43 -1.48 10.53
CA ARG A 57 -4.35 -2.95 10.62
C ARG A 57 -3.54 -3.56 9.46
N LEU A 58 -3.72 -3.05 8.24
CA LEU A 58 -2.91 -3.47 7.10
C LEU A 58 -1.42 -3.18 7.36
N ALA A 59 -1.09 -1.98 7.81
CA ALA A 59 0.30 -1.62 8.14
C ALA A 59 0.89 -2.55 9.21
N SER A 60 0.14 -2.82 10.28
CA SER A 60 0.55 -3.75 11.34
C SER A 60 0.72 -5.18 10.82
N GLY A 61 -0.24 -5.68 10.05
CA GLY A 61 -0.19 -7.03 9.47
C GLY A 61 1.02 -7.21 8.56
N LEU A 62 1.32 -6.24 7.70
CA LEU A 62 2.51 -6.25 6.85
C LEU A 62 3.80 -6.23 7.68
N ALA A 63 3.88 -5.41 8.73
CA ALA A 63 5.03 -5.39 9.63
C ALA A 63 5.24 -6.74 10.34
N GLN A 64 4.15 -7.43 10.73
CA GLN A 64 4.21 -8.79 11.31
C GLN A 64 4.71 -9.83 10.30
N LEU A 65 4.47 -9.65 9.00
CA LEU A 65 5.03 -10.47 7.93
C LEU A 65 6.51 -10.13 7.63
N GLY A 66 7.11 -9.24 8.42
CA GLY A 66 8.51 -8.84 8.28
C GLY A 66 8.76 -7.75 7.24
N VAL A 67 7.71 -7.05 6.77
CA VAL A 67 7.88 -5.87 5.91
C VAL A 67 8.45 -4.73 6.74
N THR A 68 9.50 -4.10 6.23
CA THR A 68 10.23 -2.99 6.87
C THR A 68 10.26 -1.77 5.96
N SER A 69 10.74 -0.63 6.48
CA SER A 69 10.86 0.59 5.69
C SER A 69 11.72 0.38 4.45
N GLY A 70 11.20 0.82 3.29
CA GLY A 70 11.83 0.69 1.98
C GLY A 70 11.51 -0.63 1.25
N ASP A 71 10.98 -1.65 1.92
CA ASP A 71 10.50 -2.88 1.25
C ASP A 71 9.35 -2.55 0.30
N VAL A 72 9.27 -3.27 -0.81
CA VAL A 72 8.20 -3.08 -1.79
C VAL A 72 7.06 -4.05 -1.53
N VAL A 73 5.84 -3.51 -1.47
CA VAL A 73 4.60 -4.29 -1.46
C VAL A 73 3.83 -4.01 -2.73
N ALA A 74 3.69 -5.04 -3.56
CA ALA A 74 2.97 -4.96 -4.82
C ALA A 74 1.46 -5.14 -4.64
N THR A 75 0.67 -4.54 -5.54
CA THR A 75 -0.77 -4.80 -5.61
C THR A 75 -1.18 -5.09 -7.05
N LEU A 76 -1.91 -6.18 -7.25
CA LEU A 76 -2.59 -6.50 -8.49
C LEU A 76 -4.10 -6.56 -8.19
N LEU A 77 -4.68 -5.39 -8.05
CA LEU A 77 -6.05 -5.18 -7.57
C LEU A 77 -6.82 -4.28 -8.53
N PRO A 78 -8.11 -4.53 -8.77
CA PRO A 78 -8.99 -3.56 -9.40
C PRO A 78 -9.31 -2.40 -8.42
N ASN A 79 -10.20 -1.49 -8.83
CA ASN A 79 -10.61 -0.35 -7.97
C ASN A 79 -11.61 -0.81 -6.89
N ILE A 80 -11.12 -1.58 -5.92
CA ILE A 80 -11.84 -2.10 -4.77
C ILE A 80 -11.35 -1.45 -3.47
N PRO A 81 -12.05 -1.62 -2.32
CA PRO A 81 -11.64 -1.04 -1.04
C PRO A 81 -10.20 -1.36 -0.65
N ALA A 82 -9.74 -2.61 -0.84
CA ALA A 82 -8.39 -3.03 -0.53
C ALA A 82 -7.32 -2.23 -1.29
N GLN A 83 -7.59 -1.87 -2.57
CA GLN A 83 -6.67 -1.00 -3.34
C GLN A 83 -6.60 0.39 -2.74
N ALA A 84 -7.72 0.97 -2.34
CA ALA A 84 -7.74 2.27 -1.67
C ALA A 84 -6.99 2.21 -0.33
N GLU A 85 -7.20 1.15 0.46
CA GLU A 85 -6.54 0.92 1.74
C GLU A 85 -5.02 0.72 1.57
N ALA A 86 -4.59 0.04 0.51
CA ALA A 86 -3.18 -0.17 0.18
C ALA A 86 -2.42 1.15 -0.02
N HIS A 87 -3.05 2.19 -0.60
CA HIS A 87 -2.41 3.50 -0.81
C HIS A 87 -2.00 4.20 0.48
N PHE A 88 -2.59 3.84 1.60
CA PHE A 88 -2.23 4.41 2.91
C PHE A 88 -1.62 3.36 3.84
N GLY A 89 -2.15 2.14 3.86
CA GLY A 89 -1.70 1.08 4.76
C GLY A 89 -0.28 0.61 4.46
N ILE A 90 0.10 0.46 3.19
CA ILE A 90 1.45 0.08 2.79
C ILE A 90 2.46 1.16 3.18
N PRO A 91 2.29 2.44 2.79
CA PRO A 91 3.21 3.47 3.25
C PRO A 91 3.17 3.72 4.76
N ALA A 92 2.07 3.40 5.45
CA ALA A 92 1.97 3.56 6.89
C ALA A 92 2.90 2.62 7.67
N CYS A 93 3.36 1.51 7.09
CA CYS A 93 4.44 0.70 7.66
C CYS A 93 5.83 1.06 7.12
N GLY A 94 5.95 2.18 6.41
CA GLY A 94 7.21 2.63 5.81
C GLY A 94 7.56 1.94 4.49
N ALA A 95 6.72 1.05 3.99
CA ALA A 95 6.94 0.32 2.74
C ALA A 95 6.58 1.15 1.50
N VAL A 96 7.08 0.74 0.36
CA VAL A 96 6.84 1.35 -0.95
C VAL A 96 5.72 0.60 -1.67
N LEU A 97 4.65 1.30 -2.04
CA LEU A 97 3.55 0.72 -2.80
C LEU A 97 3.92 0.57 -4.28
N ASN A 98 3.82 -0.65 -4.82
CA ASN A 98 3.92 -0.89 -6.25
C ASN A 98 2.56 -1.33 -6.83
N THR A 99 1.86 -0.42 -7.52
CA THR A 99 0.59 -0.73 -8.18
C THR A 99 0.83 -1.31 -9.56
N ILE A 100 0.43 -2.56 -9.78
CA ILE A 100 0.59 -3.27 -11.05
C ILE A 100 -0.71 -3.20 -11.85
N ASN A 101 -0.62 -2.86 -13.13
CA ASN A 101 -1.77 -2.85 -14.02
C ASN A 101 -2.31 -4.27 -14.21
N THR A 102 -3.59 -4.47 -13.94
CA THR A 102 -4.27 -5.76 -14.00
C THR A 102 -4.38 -6.37 -15.40
N ARG A 103 -4.00 -5.64 -16.44
CA ARG A 103 -4.05 -6.07 -17.86
C ARG A 103 -2.71 -6.53 -18.41
N LEU A 104 -1.67 -6.55 -17.58
CA LEU A 104 -0.34 -6.99 -18.00
C LEU A 104 -0.29 -8.51 -18.15
N ASP A 105 0.55 -8.96 -19.06
CA ASP A 105 0.88 -10.38 -19.23
C ASP A 105 1.80 -10.87 -18.12
N LYS A 106 1.89 -12.21 -17.98
CA LYS A 106 2.65 -12.86 -16.91
C LYS A 106 4.14 -12.52 -16.94
N GLY A 107 4.76 -12.39 -18.13
CA GLY A 107 6.18 -12.06 -18.24
C GLY A 107 6.47 -10.64 -17.74
N THR A 108 5.59 -9.69 -18.04
CA THR A 108 5.69 -8.32 -17.52
C THR A 108 5.45 -8.27 -16.01
N ILE A 109 4.50 -9.05 -15.48
CA ILE A 109 4.25 -9.15 -14.03
C ILE A 109 5.49 -9.74 -13.33
N ALA A 110 6.08 -10.82 -13.86
CA ALA A 110 7.31 -11.43 -13.34
C ALA A 110 8.46 -10.41 -13.29
N TYR A 111 8.66 -9.69 -14.39
CA TYR A 111 9.67 -8.62 -14.45
C TYR A 111 9.47 -7.55 -13.38
N ILE A 112 8.22 -7.10 -13.17
CA ILE A 112 7.91 -6.07 -12.17
C ILE A 112 8.17 -6.57 -10.75
N PHE A 113 7.86 -7.84 -10.47
CA PHE A 113 8.14 -8.44 -9.17
C PHE A 113 9.64 -8.54 -8.90
N ASP A 114 10.42 -9.05 -9.86
CA ASP A 114 11.88 -9.17 -9.74
C ASP A 114 12.57 -7.82 -9.68
N HIS A 115 12.32 -6.95 -10.66
CA HIS A 115 12.96 -5.63 -10.73
C HIS A 115 12.56 -4.71 -9.59
N GLY A 116 11.32 -4.81 -9.12
CA GLY A 116 10.81 -4.04 -7.99
C GLY A 116 11.13 -4.67 -6.64
N GLU A 117 11.76 -5.85 -6.60
CA GLU A 117 12.07 -6.60 -5.37
C GLU A 117 10.84 -6.75 -4.46
N ALA A 118 9.69 -7.10 -5.05
CA ALA A 118 8.43 -7.19 -4.32
C ALA A 118 8.49 -8.28 -3.25
N LYS A 119 8.34 -7.90 -1.98
CA LYS A 119 8.38 -8.81 -0.83
C LYS A 119 7.03 -9.46 -0.53
N VAL A 120 5.95 -8.70 -0.71
CA VAL A 120 4.57 -9.14 -0.56
C VAL A 120 3.77 -8.65 -1.75
N ALA A 121 2.79 -9.43 -2.20
CA ALA A 121 1.82 -9.00 -3.22
C ALA A 121 0.39 -9.20 -2.72
N LEU A 122 -0.40 -8.13 -2.72
CA LEU A 122 -1.85 -8.19 -2.52
C LEU A 122 -2.48 -8.46 -3.89
N VAL A 123 -3.14 -9.60 -4.05
CA VAL A 123 -3.64 -10.08 -5.35
C VAL A 123 -5.12 -10.39 -5.26
N ASP A 124 -5.94 -9.74 -6.10
CA ASP A 124 -7.34 -10.11 -6.24
C ASP A 124 -7.46 -11.56 -6.72
N THR A 125 -8.42 -12.31 -6.18
CA THR A 125 -8.63 -13.73 -6.49
C THR A 125 -8.72 -13.99 -7.99
N GLN A 126 -9.33 -13.09 -8.77
CA GLN A 126 -9.45 -13.24 -10.22
C GLN A 126 -8.10 -13.27 -10.97
N PHE A 127 -7.06 -12.65 -10.39
CA PHE A 127 -5.74 -12.56 -11.02
C PHE A 127 -4.73 -13.57 -10.49
N LEU A 128 -5.09 -14.41 -9.52
CA LEU A 128 -4.20 -15.45 -9.00
C LEU A 128 -3.61 -16.34 -10.10
N PRO A 129 -4.38 -16.82 -11.10
CA PRO A 129 -3.79 -17.64 -12.15
C PRO A 129 -2.67 -16.93 -12.94
N SER A 130 -2.83 -15.63 -13.20
CA SER A 130 -1.82 -14.84 -13.92
C SER A 130 -0.57 -14.61 -13.07
N VAL A 131 -0.75 -14.34 -11.76
CA VAL A 131 0.35 -14.14 -10.82
C VAL A 131 1.12 -15.43 -10.58
N GLU A 132 0.43 -16.56 -10.40
CA GLU A 132 1.06 -17.88 -10.26
C GLU A 132 1.88 -18.26 -11.49
N ALA A 133 1.33 -17.99 -12.69
CA ALA A 133 2.05 -18.21 -13.94
C ALA A 133 3.27 -17.26 -14.08
N ALA A 134 3.18 -16.03 -13.56
CA ALA A 134 4.30 -15.10 -13.51
C ALA A 134 5.41 -15.59 -12.57
N ILE A 135 5.05 -15.98 -11.34
CA ILE A 135 6.00 -16.50 -10.35
C ILE A 135 6.72 -17.76 -10.88
N ALA A 136 6.01 -18.63 -11.60
CA ALA A 136 6.61 -19.81 -12.20
C ALA A 136 7.67 -19.51 -13.28
N GLU A 137 7.70 -18.30 -13.82
CA GLU A 137 8.72 -17.84 -14.79
C GLU A 137 9.90 -17.09 -14.13
N MET A 138 9.79 -16.76 -12.83
CA MET A 138 10.83 -16.06 -12.09
C MET A 138 11.97 -17.01 -11.71
N GLU A 139 13.18 -16.46 -11.61
CA GLU A 139 14.34 -17.18 -11.05
C GLU A 139 14.37 -17.09 -9.51
N SER A 140 13.69 -16.11 -8.95
CA SER A 140 13.50 -15.90 -7.50
C SER A 140 12.25 -16.64 -6.98
N ASP A 141 12.13 -16.76 -5.65
CA ASP A 141 10.95 -17.36 -5.00
C ASP A 141 9.66 -16.53 -5.17
N GLY A 142 9.77 -15.31 -5.71
CA GLY A 142 8.66 -14.37 -5.86
C GLY A 142 8.15 -13.79 -4.52
N PRO A 143 7.15 -12.87 -4.57
CA PRO A 143 6.58 -12.27 -3.37
C PRO A 143 5.68 -13.24 -2.59
N LEU A 144 5.56 -13.03 -1.28
CA LEU A 144 4.50 -13.66 -0.47
C LEU A 144 3.13 -13.16 -0.94
N ILE A 145 2.25 -14.07 -1.33
CA ILE A 145 0.90 -13.73 -1.80
C ILE A 145 -0.07 -13.57 -0.64
N ILE A 146 -0.79 -12.46 -0.63
CA ILE A 146 -1.99 -12.23 0.18
C ILE A 146 -3.17 -12.12 -0.78
N GLU A 147 -4.09 -13.05 -0.68
CA GLU A 147 -5.27 -13.10 -1.53
C GLU A 147 -6.32 -12.08 -1.09
N VAL A 148 -6.87 -11.34 -2.04
CA VAL A 148 -7.94 -10.37 -1.82
C VAL A 148 -9.21 -10.85 -2.50
N PRO A 149 -10.13 -11.54 -1.78
CA PRO A 149 -11.40 -11.95 -2.33
C PRO A 149 -12.31 -10.74 -2.60
N ASP A 150 -13.02 -10.78 -3.73
CA ASP A 150 -14.04 -9.78 -4.07
C ASP A 150 -15.41 -10.45 -4.24
N ALA A 151 -16.17 -10.52 -3.17
CA ALA A 151 -17.51 -11.08 -3.19
C ALA A 151 -18.50 -10.26 -4.04
N ALA A 152 -18.27 -8.95 -4.22
CA ALA A 152 -19.15 -8.13 -5.06
C ALA A 152 -18.96 -8.40 -6.55
N ALA A 153 -17.81 -8.96 -6.94
CA ALA A 153 -17.51 -9.38 -8.30
C ALA A 153 -17.56 -10.92 -8.49
N ASP A 154 -18.10 -11.65 -7.50
CA ASP A 154 -18.21 -13.12 -7.51
C ASP A 154 -16.86 -13.87 -7.58
N TYR A 155 -15.82 -13.29 -6.93
CA TYR A 155 -14.51 -13.91 -6.74
C TYR A 155 -14.29 -14.26 -5.25
N PRO A 156 -14.80 -15.43 -4.77
CA PRO A 156 -14.59 -15.89 -3.39
C PRO A 156 -13.14 -16.29 -3.18
N ALA A 157 -12.74 -16.42 -1.91
CA ALA A 157 -11.40 -16.91 -1.54
C ALA A 157 -11.13 -18.31 -2.13
N SER A 158 -9.92 -18.48 -2.68
CA SER A 158 -9.48 -19.76 -3.25
C SER A 158 -9.15 -20.82 -2.18
N GLY A 159 -8.91 -20.38 -0.95
CA GLY A 159 -8.45 -21.22 0.16
C GLY A 159 -6.99 -21.64 0.08
N ARG A 160 -6.19 -21.08 -0.84
CA ARG A 160 -4.77 -21.43 -1.05
C ARG A 160 -3.80 -20.47 -0.35
N TYR A 161 -4.22 -19.25 -0.10
CA TYR A 161 -3.40 -18.20 0.46
C TYR A 161 -4.06 -17.57 1.69
N GLN A 162 -3.26 -16.87 2.51
CA GLN A 162 -3.81 -16.01 3.55
C GLN A 162 -4.65 -14.92 2.90
N THR A 163 -5.87 -14.73 3.40
CA THR A 163 -6.74 -13.68 2.87
C THR A 163 -6.39 -12.31 3.45
N TYR A 164 -6.74 -11.26 2.71
CA TYR A 164 -6.59 -9.87 3.13
C TYR A 164 -7.33 -9.57 4.45
N ASP A 165 -8.56 -10.09 4.60
CA ASP A 165 -9.31 -9.88 5.84
C ASP A 165 -8.64 -10.59 7.02
N ALA A 166 -8.10 -11.80 6.86
CA ALA A 166 -7.32 -12.47 7.90
C ALA A 166 -6.03 -11.70 8.27
N LEU A 167 -5.38 -11.06 7.29
CA LEU A 167 -4.25 -10.17 7.53
C LEU A 167 -4.67 -8.96 8.37
N LEU A 168 -5.79 -8.30 8.03
CA LEU A 168 -6.32 -7.17 8.81
C LEU A 168 -6.72 -7.58 10.23
N GLU A 169 -7.34 -8.76 10.40
CA GLU A 169 -7.73 -9.28 11.71
C GLU A 169 -6.52 -9.53 12.62
N SER A 170 -5.40 -9.97 12.05
CA SER A 170 -4.15 -10.16 12.79
C SER A 170 -3.47 -8.84 13.16
N GLY A 171 -3.77 -7.76 12.46
CA GLY A 171 -3.14 -6.45 12.64
C GLY A 171 -3.63 -5.71 13.89
N ASP A 172 -2.72 -5.03 14.56
CA ASP A 172 -3.01 -4.18 15.73
C ASP A 172 -3.58 -2.82 15.28
N ALA A 173 -4.78 -2.48 15.73
CA ALA A 173 -5.42 -1.18 15.50
C ALA A 173 -4.70 0.00 16.17
N ALA A 174 -3.82 -0.28 17.14
CA ALA A 174 -3.01 0.71 17.84
C ALA A 174 -1.60 0.88 17.22
N PHE A 175 -1.33 0.24 16.07
CA PHE A 175 -0.04 0.37 15.38
C PHE A 175 0.25 1.85 15.06
N GLU A 176 1.42 2.32 15.45
CA GLU A 176 1.86 3.67 15.14
C GLU A 176 2.41 3.74 13.72
N TRP A 177 1.81 4.58 12.89
CA TRP A 177 2.24 4.77 11.51
C TRP A 177 3.66 5.32 11.44
N ILE A 178 4.49 4.69 10.64
CA ILE A 178 5.83 5.16 10.32
C ILE A 178 5.70 6.33 9.34
N MET A 179 5.93 7.54 9.85
CA MET A 179 5.85 8.74 9.02
C MET A 179 7.23 8.99 8.38
N PRO A 180 7.29 9.44 7.12
CA PRO A 180 8.57 9.74 6.48
C PRO A 180 9.29 10.86 7.23
N ALA A 181 10.60 10.73 7.38
CA ALA A 181 11.45 11.76 7.96
C ALA A 181 11.77 12.86 6.93
N ASP A 182 11.77 12.51 5.65
CA ASP A 182 12.02 13.43 4.54
C ASP A 182 11.02 13.19 3.39
N GLU A 183 10.71 14.25 2.64
CA GLU A 183 9.80 14.19 1.47
C GLU A 183 10.41 13.45 0.27
N TRP A 184 11.72 13.17 0.29
CA TRP A 184 12.41 12.36 -0.71
C TRP A 184 12.33 10.87 -0.47
N GLU A 185 11.79 10.44 0.67
CA GLU A 185 11.55 9.01 0.89
C GLU A 185 10.50 8.48 -0.11
N SER A 186 10.80 7.33 -0.70
CA SER A 186 9.93 6.70 -1.70
C SER A 186 8.62 6.27 -1.07
N LEU A 187 7.50 6.68 -1.67
CA LEU A 187 6.14 6.31 -1.26
C LEU A 187 5.54 5.24 -2.17
N ALA A 188 5.84 5.35 -3.47
CA ALA A 188 5.32 4.45 -4.48
C ALA A 188 6.33 4.23 -5.61
N LEU A 189 6.29 3.03 -6.17
CA LEU A 189 7.02 2.61 -7.37
C LEU A 189 5.99 2.35 -8.48
N ASN A 190 6.11 3.04 -9.60
CA ASN A 190 5.18 2.88 -10.72
C ASN A 190 5.92 2.55 -12.01
N TYR A 191 5.43 1.56 -12.74
CA TYR A 191 5.91 1.21 -14.07
C TYR A 191 5.00 1.86 -15.11
N THR A 192 5.59 2.67 -15.99
CA THR A 192 4.85 3.37 -17.05
C THR A 192 5.01 2.66 -18.39
N SER A 193 3.95 2.67 -19.22
CA SER A 193 4.01 2.10 -20.56
C SER A 193 4.77 3.02 -21.52
N GLY A 194 6.04 2.72 -21.84
CA GLY A 194 6.68 3.15 -23.08
C GLY A 194 7.02 4.62 -23.29
N THR A 195 6.99 5.47 -22.27
CA THR A 195 7.40 6.89 -22.42
C THR A 195 8.88 7.15 -22.10
N THR A 196 9.61 6.14 -21.61
CA THR A 196 11.00 6.23 -21.16
C THR A 196 11.84 5.04 -21.62
N GLY A 197 11.39 4.29 -22.63
CA GLY A 197 12.14 3.21 -23.25
C GLY A 197 13.20 3.69 -24.22
#